data_744b7ed377293dcb29620a7686e7faf5
#
_entry.id   744b7ed377293dcb29620a7686e7faf5
#
_cell.length_a   1.000
_cell.length_b   1.000
_cell.length_c   1.000
_cell.angle_alpha   90.00
_cell.angle_beta   90.00
_cell.angle_gamma   90.00
#
_symmetry.space_group_name_H-M   'P 1'
#
loop_
_entity.id
_entity.type
_entity.pdbx_description
1 polymer ?
#
loop_
_entity_poly.entity_id
_entity_poly.type
_entity_poly.pdbx_seq_one_letter_code
_entity_poly.pdbx_strand_id
1 'polypeptide(L)'
;MISKNNFKNLIHKFSLKKLNEIKLYKNLHLNDECYLFGDGPSIKWFDLNNFNNKVGFTCGKIFYHKDYKKLNLKYLSIAEPFYFSPIFLMTHKRSGGNYEDTKGKLILKKDPLICNIKNKILNLNQISIFLNLSNFPFFLNKKNIIYLFKDIPNFQLIENIYKNNLHPFQGSMSFAIMILIYMGFKKIHLVGFDYYFDQPISGHWFEKGTGIKIELNDKKNELFFKLISDTVEIISITKDCKSRYTNSIEYSELCDNELKYRENSELCSEEDLNTFNQSAWHSYRI
;
A
#
# COMPACT_ATOMS: atom_id res chain seq x y z
N MET A 1 17.90 -36.28 -13.16
CA MET A 1 16.97 -35.89 -12.07
C MET A 1 17.71 -34.96 -11.10
N ILE A 2 17.25 -33.72 -10.89
CA ILE A 2 17.90 -32.80 -9.95
C ILE A 2 17.58 -33.27 -8.52
N SER A 3 18.59 -33.46 -7.68
CA SER A 3 18.36 -33.84 -6.29
C SER A 3 17.57 -32.78 -5.53
N LYS A 4 16.79 -33.17 -4.50
CA LYS A 4 16.00 -32.25 -3.67
C LYS A 4 16.85 -31.12 -3.07
N ASN A 5 18.10 -31.39 -2.72
CA ASN A 5 19.04 -30.40 -2.18
C ASN A 5 19.52 -29.43 -3.26
N ASN A 6 19.80 -29.89 -4.47
CA ASN A 6 20.19 -29.04 -5.58
C ASN A 6 19.04 -28.10 -5.99
N PHE A 7 17.80 -28.58 -5.97
CA PHE A 7 16.61 -27.77 -6.24
C PHE A 7 16.41 -26.67 -5.18
N LYS A 8 16.53 -27.03 -3.89
CA LYS A 8 16.47 -26.02 -2.80
C LYS A 8 17.56 -24.94 -2.94
N ASN A 9 18.80 -25.34 -3.23
CA ASN A 9 19.91 -24.43 -3.43
C ASN A 9 19.69 -23.50 -4.64
N LEU A 10 19.11 -23.99 -5.72
CA LEU A 10 18.77 -23.20 -6.88
C LEU A 10 17.71 -22.13 -6.55
N ILE A 11 16.62 -22.53 -5.86
CA ILE A 11 15.57 -21.60 -5.41
C ILE A 11 16.17 -20.54 -4.48
N HIS A 12 17.01 -20.94 -3.52
CA HIS A 12 17.64 -20.03 -2.58
C HIS A 12 18.52 -18.98 -3.32
N LYS A 13 19.41 -19.41 -4.19
CA LYS A 13 20.26 -18.52 -5.00
C LYS A 13 19.43 -17.56 -5.85
N PHE A 14 18.38 -18.06 -6.49
CA PHE A 14 17.47 -17.26 -7.28
C PHE A 14 16.76 -16.20 -6.43
N SER A 15 16.22 -16.60 -5.28
CA SER A 15 15.54 -15.71 -4.35
C SER A 15 16.47 -14.61 -3.85
N LEU A 16 17.70 -14.94 -3.47
CA LEU A 16 18.71 -13.96 -3.06
C LEU A 16 19.03 -12.98 -4.17
N LYS A 17 19.16 -13.43 -5.42
CA LYS A 17 19.40 -12.55 -6.57
C LYS A 17 18.26 -11.54 -6.72
N LYS A 18 17.02 -11.99 -6.63
CA LYS A 18 15.83 -11.13 -6.74
C LYS A 18 15.69 -10.14 -5.58
N LEU A 19 15.94 -10.59 -4.37
CA LEU A 19 15.91 -9.73 -3.17
C LEU A 19 17.02 -8.68 -3.16
N ASN A 20 18.16 -8.94 -3.81
CA ASN A 20 19.25 -7.99 -3.91
C ASN A 20 18.96 -6.80 -4.85
N GLU A 21 17.95 -6.89 -5.72
CA GLU A 21 17.58 -5.80 -6.63
C GLU A 21 17.15 -4.53 -5.88
N ILE A 22 16.65 -4.64 -4.64
CA ILE A 22 16.31 -3.48 -3.79
C ILE A 22 17.54 -2.59 -3.50
N LYS A 23 18.76 -3.13 -3.55
CA LYS A 23 19.98 -2.36 -3.28
C LYS A 23 20.16 -1.19 -4.22
N LEU A 24 19.59 -1.26 -5.43
CA LEU A 24 19.59 -0.16 -6.41
C LEU A 24 18.81 1.07 -5.92
N TYR A 25 17.93 0.89 -4.93
CA TYR A 25 17.08 1.94 -4.38
C TYR A 25 17.63 2.54 -3.09
N LYS A 26 18.70 1.97 -2.52
CA LYS A 26 19.29 2.47 -1.28
C LYS A 26 19.76 3.91 -1.43
N ASN A 27 19.23 4.81 -0.62
CA ASN A 27 19.57 6.24 -0.59
C ASN A 27 19.38 6.97 -1.93
N LEU A 28 18.54 6.43 -2.84
CA LEU A 28 18.24 7.05 -4.13
C LEU A 28 17.60 8.45 -3.98
N HIS A 29 16.94 8.70 -2.85
CA HIS A 29 16.27 9.95 -2.49
C HIS A 29 16.79 10.48 -1.16
N LEU A 30 18.11 10.57 -1.03
CA LEU A 30 18.74 10.97 0.22
C LEU A 30 18.33 12.40 0.61
N ASN A 31 17.67 12.52 1.76
CA ASN A 31 17.14 13.77 2.32
C ASN A 31 15.97 14.41 1.56
N ASP A 32 15.40 13.74 0.58
CA ASP A 32 14.20 14.20 -0.14
C ASP A 32 12.93 14.04 0.70
N GLU A 33 11.86 14.66 0.18
CA GLU A 33 10.49 14.52 0.67
C GLU A 33 9.61 13.79 -0.36
N CYS A 34 8.58 13.10 0.11
CA CYS A 34 7.63 12.44 -0.79
C CYS A 34 6.19 12.49 -0.27
N TYR A 35 5.25 12.23 -1.18
CA TYR A 35 3.88 11.90 -0.83
C TYR A 35 3.70 10.38 -0.82
N LEU A 36 3.09 9.86 0.25
CA LEU A 36 2.63 8.47 0.32
C LEU A 36 1.10 8.45 0.27
N PHE A 37 0.55 7.84 -0.78
CA PHE A 37 -0.89 7.75 -1.01
C PHE A 37 -1.45 6.43 -0.49
N GLY A 38 -2.45 6.53 0.38
CA GLY A 38 -3.33 5.44 0.81
C GLY A 38 -4.64 5.43 0.03
N ASP A 39 -5.66 4.79 0.62
CA ASP A 39 -6.99 4.66 0.02
C ASP A 39 -8.10 5.34 0.83
N GLY A 40 -7.76 6.15 1.84
CA GLY A 40 -8.73 6.76 2.75
C GLY A 40 -9.73 7.70 2.07
N PRO A 41 -10.93 7.87 2.66
CA PRO A 41 -12.00 8.68 2.08
C PRO A 41 -11.66 10.15 1.91
N SER A 42 -10.70 10.72 2.67
CA SER A 42 -10.31 12.14 2.55
C SER A 42 -9.84 12.53 1.16
N ILE A 43 -9.35 11.59 0.35
CA ILE A 43 -9.00 11.81 -1.06
C ILE A 43 -10.16 12.40 -1.87
N LYS A 44 -11.40 12.16 -1.45
CA LYS A 44 -12.60 12.69 -2.12
C LYS A 44 -12.72 14.21 -2.08
N TRP A 45 -12.01 14.86 -1.17
CA TRP A 45 -12.00 16.33 -1.04
C TRP A 45 -10.76 16.98 -1.65
N PHE A 46 -9.72 16.20 -1.97
CA PHE A 46 -8.44 16.74 -2.40
C PHE A 46 -8.34 16.83 -3.93
N ASP A 47 -7.90 17.96 -4.45
CA ASP A 47 -7.44 18.04 -5.83
C ASP A 47 -6.04 17.44 -5.93
N LEU A 48 -5.92 16.34 -6.67
CA LEU A 48 -4.63 15.65 -6.82
C LEU A 48 -3.57 16.48 -7.55
N ASN A 49 -3.94 17.54 -8.25
CA ASN A 49 -2.97 18.47 -8.86
C ASN A 49 -2.02 19.10 -7.83
N ASN A 50 -2.48 19.28 -6.59
CA ASN A 50 -1.68 19.89 -5.53
C ASN A 50 -0.60 18.97 -4.95
N PHE A 51 -0.54 17.70 -5.39
CA PHE A 51 0.41 16.70 -4.93
C PHE A 51 1.43 16.29 -6.01
N ASN A 52 1.71 17.15 -6.98
CA ASN A 52 2.62 16.84 -8.08
C ASN A 52 4.06 17.34 -7.88
N ASN A 53 4.29 18.20 -6.88
CA ASN A 53 5.57 18.86 -6.62
C ASN A 53 6.61 18.01 -5.88
N LYS A 54 6.22 16.82 -5.40
CA LYS A 54 7.11 15.84 -4.77
C LYS A 54 6.96 14.47 -5.42
N VAL A 55 7.93 13.60 -5.19
CA VAL A 55 7.83 12.20 -5.62
C VAL A 55 6.64 11.53 -4.93
N GLY A 56 5.80 10.85 -5.71
CA GLY A 56 4.67 10.06 -5.23
C GLY A 56 5.01 8.58 -5.08
N PHE A 57 4.59 8.02 -3.97
CA PHE A 57 4.56 6.59 -3.69
C PHE A 57 3.13 6.19 -3.34
N THR A 58 2.65 5.03 -3.76
CA THR A 58 1.36 4.50 -3.30
C THR A 58 1.46 3.09 -2.76
N CYS A 59 0.73 2.82 -1.68
CA CYS A 59 0.45 1.47 -1.20
C CYS A 59 -1.03 1.09 -1.32
N GLY A 60 -1.80 1.95 -1.99
CA GLY A 60 -3.23 1.80 -2.26
C GLY A 60 -3.53 1.71 -3.75
N LYS A 61 -4.76 2.06 -4.08
CA LYS A 61 -5.35 1.95 -5.41
C LYS A 61 -5.50 3.30 -6.12
N ILE A 62 -4.69 4.30 -5.75
CA ILE A 62 -4.76 5.65 -6.34
C ILE A 62 -4.61 5.64 -7.87
N PHE A 63 -3.98 4.62 -8.44
CA PHE A 63 -3.84 4.45 -9.89
C PHE A 63 -5.17 4.10 -10.61
N TYR A 64 -6.27 3.94 -9.88
CA TYR A 64 -7.64 3.88 -10.40
C TYR A 64 -8.32 5.25 -10.45
N HIS A 65 -7.77 6.24 -9.74
CA HIS A 65 -8.32 7.60 -9.75
C HIS A 65 -8.12 8.25 -11.13
N LYS A 66 -9.14 8.91 -11.66
CA LYS A 66 -9.10 9.56 -12.99
C LYS A 66 -7.93 10.52 -13.14
N ASP A 67 -7.59 11.21 -12.05
CA ASP A 67 -6.52 12.22 -12.00
C ASP A 67 -5.14 11.65 -11.61
N TYR A 68 -4.97 10.34 -11.44
CA TYR A 68 -3.70 9.78 -10.94
C TYR A 68 -2.47 10.16 -11.79
N LYS A 69 -2.68 10.39 -13.11
CA LYS A 69 -1.60 10.78 -14.03
C LYS A 69 -1.06 12.20 -13.78
N LYS A 70 -1.79 13.01 -13.02
CA LYS A 70 -1.37 14.35 -12.60
C LYS A 70 -0.36 14.28 -11.45
N LEU A 71 -0.29 13.16 -10.74
CA LEU A 71 0.68 12.90 -9.68
C LEU A 71 2.05 12.57 -10.27
N ASN A 72 3.11 13.01 -9.61
CA ASN A 72 4.48 12.55 -9.90
C ASN A 72 4.71 11.15 -9.30
N LEU A 73 3.83 10.20 -9.62
CA LEU A 73 3.85 8.84 -9.06
C LEU A 73 5.00 8.04 -9.68
N LYS A 74 5.99 7.67 -8.88
CA LYS A 74 7.17 6.89 -9.28
C LYS A 74 7.18 5.49 -8.72
N TYR A 75 6.44 5.24 -7.64
CA TYR A 75 6.54 4.01 -6.86
C TYR A 75 5.17 3.49 -6.44
N LEU A 76 5.04 2.16 -6.43
CA LEU A 76 3.87 1.44 -5.94
C LEU A 76 4.32 0.24 -5.12
N SER A 77 3.62 -0.08 -4.04
CA SER A 77 3.86 -1.32 -3.31
C SER A 77 2.58 -2.12 -3.07
N ILE A 78 2.70 -3.45 -3.12
CA ILE A 78 1.68 -4.41 -2.67
C ILE A 78 2.36 -5.38 -1.72
N ALA A 79 2.01 -5.24 -0.44
CA ALA A 79 2.65 -5.98 0.65
C ALA A 79 2.17 -7.43 0.76
N GLU A 80 0.97 -7.75 0.28
CA GLU A 80 0.30 -9.02 0.47
C GLU A 80 1.04 -10.16 -0.22
N PRO A 81 1.41 -11.23 0.54
CA PRO A 81 1.96 -12.44 -0.05
C PRO A 81 0.89 -13.17 -0.87
N PHE A 82 1.32 -13.81 -1.96
CA PHE A 82 0.47 -14.59 -2.86
C PHE A 82 -0.76 -13.83 -3.43
N TYR A 83 -0.71 -12.49 -3.45
CA TYR A 83 -1.84 -11.65 -3.84
C TYR A 83 -2.38 -11.97 -5.24
N PHE A 84 -1.50 -12.31 -6.17
CA PHE A 84 -1.85 -12.64 -7.56
C PHE A 84 -2.01 -14.14 -7.82
N SER A 85 -1.97 -14.98 -6.77
CA SER A 85 -2.19 -16.41 -6.90
C SER A 85 -3.64 -16.70 -7.32
N PRO A 86 -3.87 -17.59 -8.28
CA PRO A 86 -5.21 -18.04 -8.62
C PRO A 86 -5.81 -18.95 -7.54
N ILE A 87 -4.98 -19.39 -6.58
CA ILE A 87 -5.37 -20.29 -5.50
C ILE A 87 -5.52 -19.47 -4.23
N PHE A 88 -6.72 -19.47 -3.70
CA PHE A 88 -7.07 -18.73 -2.51
C PHE A 88 -7.36 -19.69 -1.36
N LEU A 89 -6.57 -19.61 -0.29
CA LEU A 89 -6.90 -20.27 0.97
C LEU A 89 -7.59 -19.22 1.88
N MET A 90 -8.89 -19.26 1.97
CA MET A 90 -9.61 -18.44 2.94
C MET A 90 -9.43 -19.03 4.33
N THR A 91 -8.48 -18.49 5.09
CA THR A 91 -8.20 -18.93 6.47
C THR A 91 -8.85 -18.04 7.54
N HIS A 92 -9.44 -16.90 7.17
CA HIS A 92 -9.94 -15.93 8.16
C HIS A 92 -11.41 -15.56 7.97
N LYS A 93 -12.14 -15.65 9.09
CA LYS A 93 -13.44 -15.02 9.30
C LYS A 93 -13.27 -13.49 9.14
N ARG A 94 -13.76 -12.89 8.08
CA ARG A 94 -13.91 -11.44 8.03
C ARG A 94 -15.23 -11.04 8.69
N SER A 95 -15.17 -10.07 9.59
CA SER A 95 -16.35 -9.47 10.22
C SER A 95 -17.30 -8.92 9.14
N GLY A 96 -18.50 -9.49 9.04
CA GLY A 96 -19.59 -8.96 8.24
C GLY A 96 -20.13 -9.80 7.10
N GLY A 97 -19.52 -10.93 6.74
CA GLY A 97 -20.03 -11.84 5.69
C GLY A 97 -20.39 -13.22 6.24
N ASN A 98 -21.44 -13.84 5.72
CA ASN A 98 -21.82 -15.23 6.01
C ASN A 98 -20.78 -16.22 5.44
N TYR A 99 -19.59 -16.28 6.04
CA TYR A 99 -18.49 -17.16 5.63
C TYR A 99 -18.38 -18.43 6.47
N GLU A 100 -19.44 -18.87 7.12
CA GLU A 100 -19.39 -20.08 7.95
C GLU A 100 -19.09 -21.36 7.14
N ASP A 101 -19.40 -21.38 5.84
CA ASP A 101 -19.24 -22.55 4.98
C ASP A 101 -17.84 -22.70 4.31
N THR A 102 -16.92 -21.76 4.48
CA THR A 102 -15.66 -21.75 3.71
C THR A 102 -14.41 -22.04 4.52
N LYS A 103 -14.50 -22.38 5.80
CA LYS A 103 -13.37 -22.79 6.62
C LYS A 103 -12.64 -23.98 5.99
N GLY A 104 -11.45 -23.73 5.44
CA GLY A 104 -10.58 -24.78 4.89
C GLY A 104 -10.89 -25.19 3.44
N LYS A 105 -11.82 -24.55 2.74
CA LYS A 105 -12.05 -24.81 1.32
C LYS A 105 -11.06 -24.04 0.45
N LEU A 106 -10.35 -24.76 -0.40
CA LEU A 106 -9.53 -24.19 -1.47
C LEU A 106 -10.48 -23.59 -2.52
N ILE A 107 -10.56 -22.27 -2.60
CA ILE A 107 -11.39 -21.61 -3.60
C ILE A 107 -10.51 -21.28 -4.81
N LEU A 108 -10.65 -22.05 -5.87
CA LEU A 108 -10.10 -21.76 -7.18
C LEU A 108 -11.01 -20.73 -7.88
N LYS A 109 -10.97 -19.49 -7.44
CA LYS A 109 -11.74 -18.44 -8.10
C LYS A 109 -10.82 -17.29 -8.47
N LYS A 110 -10.82 -16.99 -9.76
CA LYS A 110 -10.12 -15.84 -10.31
C LYS A 110 -10.90 -14.58 -9.93
N ASP A 111 -10.45 -13.86 -8.91
CA ASP A 111 -11.10 -12.61 -8.49
C ASP A 111 -10.95 -11.53 -9.58
N PRO A 112 -12.04 -10.91 -10.07
CA PRO A 112 -12.00 -9.90 -11.13
C PRO A 112 -11.11 -8.71 -10.78
N LEU A 113 -11.15 -8.23 -9.54
CA LEU A 113 -10.33 -7.08 -9.09
C LEU A 113 -8.84 -7.43 -9.13
N ILE A 114 -8.44 -8.61 -8.63
CA ILE A 114 -7.02 -9.02 -8.65
C ILE A 114 -6.52 -9.16 -10.08
N CYS A 115 -7.34 -9.67 -10.98
CA CYS A 115 -7.00 -9.75 -12.40
C CYS A 115 -6.86 -8.36 -13.03
N ASN A 116 -7.75 -7.45 -12.72
CA ASN A 116 -7.71 -6.07 -13.20
C ASN A 116 -6.48 -5.33 -12.65
N ILE A 117 -6.20 -5.44 -11.35
CA ILE A 117 -4.98 -4.88 -10.73
C ILE A 117 -3.73 -5.42 -11.43
N LYS A 118 -3.65 -6.73 -11.68
CA LYS A 118 -2.53 -7.32 -12.41
C LYS A 118 -2.36 -6.70 -13.80
N ASN A 119 -3.44 -6.56 -14.56
CA ASN A 119 -3.40 -5.98 -15.89
C ASN A 119 -2.97 -4.50 -15.85
N LYS A 120 -3.50 -3.71 -14.90
CA LYS A 120 -3.07 -2.32 -14.72
C LYS A 120 -1.57 -2.24 -14.39
N ILE A 121 -1.07 -3.07 -13.46
CA ILE A 121 0.35 -3.14 -13.10
C ILE A 121 1.23 -3.48 -14.31
N LEU A 122 0.80 -4.41 -15.17
CA LEU A 122 1.53 -4.75 -16.38
C LEU A 122 1.67 -3.57 -17.34
N ASN A 123 0.78 -2.59 -17.28
CA ASN A 123 0.80 -1.38 -18.10
C ASN A 123 1.55 -0.19 -17.44
N LEU A 124 1.89 -0.27 -16.15
CA LEU A 124 2.64 0.77 -15.43
C LEU A 124 4.15 0.64 -15.69
N ASN A 125 4.61 1.05 -16.89
CA ASN A 125 6.01 0.85 -17.29
C ASN A 125 6.99 1.84 -16.64
N GLN A 126 6.52 3.01 -16.23
CA GLN A 126 7.36 4.09 -15.67
C GLN A 126 7.38 4.13 -14.14
N ILE A 127 6.65 3.22 -13.50
CA ILE A 127 6.53 3.12 -12.04
C ILE A 127 7.30 1.89 -11.58
N SER A 128 8.18 2.05 -10.59
CA SER A 128 8.82 0.92 -9.93
C SER A 128 7.86 0.30 -8.92
N ILE A 129 7.70 -1.01 -8.98
CA ILE A 129 6.66 -1.73 -8.23
C ILE A 129 7.32 -2.70 -7.24
N PHE A 130 7.03 -2.53 -5.97
CA PHE A 130 7.56 -3.36 -4.89
C PHE A 130 6.52 -4.41 -4.49
N LEU A 131 6.84 -5.68 -4.70
CA LEU A 131 5.96 -6.81 -4.41
C LEU A 131 6.59 -7.79 -3.44
N ASN A 132 5.75 -8.50 -2.69
CA ASN A 132 6.24 -9.68 -1.98
C ASN A 132 6.74 -10.73 -2.98
N LEU A 133 7.89 -11.37 -2.67
CA LEU A 133 8.56 -12.34 -3.54
C LEU A 133 7.66 -13.50 -3.96
N SER A 134 6.69 -13.88 -3.13
CA SER A 134 5.72 -14.93 -3.46
C SER A 134 4.86 -14.63 -4.70
N ASN A 135 4.82 -13.35 -5.14
CA ASN A 135 4.14 -12.93 -6.36
C ASN A 135 5.00 -13.04 -7.63
N PHE A 136 6.29 -13.42 -7.49
CA PHE A 136 7.22 -13.52 -8.62
C PHE A 136 6.69 -14.34 -9.81
N PRO A 137 6.06 -15.53 -9.63
CA PRO A 137 5.62 -16.34 -10.77
C PRO A 137 4.62 -15.66 -11.70
N PHE A 138 3.97 -14.59 -11.24
CA PHE A 138 2.94 -13.89 -12.00
C PHE A 138 3.46 -12.73 -12.85
N PHE A 139 4.77 -12.38 -12.72
CA PHE A 139 5.38 -11.22 -13.36
C PHE A 139 6.80 -11.51 -13.91
N LEU A 140 7.04 -12.70 -14.42
CA LEU A 140 8.38 -13.21 -14.83
C LEU A 140 9.16 -12.26 -15.75
N ASN A 141 8.48 -11.58 -16.66
CA ASN A 141 9.10 -10.76 -17.71
C ASN A 141 9.03 -9.25 -17.44
N LYS A 142 8.56 -8.83 -16.25
CA LYS A 142 8.40 -7.42 -15.94
C LYS A 142 9.65 -6.89 -15.23
N LYS A 143 10.34 -5.93 -15.87
CA LYS A 143 11.65 -5.42 -15.39
C LYS A 143 11.54 -4.40 -14.25
N ASN A 144 10.43 -3.68 -14.13
CA ASN A 144 10.23 -2.64 -13.13
C ASN A 144 9.60 -3.15 -11.83
N ILE A 145 9.63 -4.47 -11.59
CA ILE A 145 9.17 -5.08 -10.34
C ILE A 145 10.35 -5.49 -9.48
N ILE A 146 10.35 -5.00 -8.26
CA ILE A 146 11.32 -5.28 -7.22
C ILE A 146 10.66 -6.18 -6.18
N TYR A 147 11.31 -7.28 -5.85
CA TYR A 147 10.76 -8.25 -4.92
C TYR A 147 11.34 -8.10 -3.53
N LEU A 148 10.45 -8.17 -2.54
CA LEU A 148 10.77 -8.07 -1.13
C LEU A 148 10.20 -9.29 -0.39
N PHE A 149 10.80 -9.61 0.75
CA PHE A 149 10.26 -10.65 1.62
C PHE A 149 9.69 -10.01 2.88
N LYS A 150 8.41 -10.20 3.14
CA LYS A 150 7.70 -9.53 4.23
C LYS A 150 8.26 -9.88 5.61
N ASP A 151 8.79 -11.08 5.77
CA ASP A 151 9.15 -11.64 7.07
C ASP A 151 10.65 -11.88 7.26
N ILE A 152 11.52 -11.45 6.33
CA ILE A 152 12.96 -11.63 6.50
C ILE A 152 13.60 -10.38 7.10
N PRO A 153 14.22 -10.54 8.28
CA PRO A 153 14.96 -9.46 8.94
C PRO A 153 16.23 -8.98 8.19
N ASN A 154 16.57 -9.59 7.07
CA ASN A 154 17.79 -9.29 6.30
C ASN A 154 17.79 -7.96 5.56
N PHE A 155 16.67 -7.26 5.52
CA PHE A 155 16.73 -5.84 5.29
C PHE A 155 17.18 -5.20 6.61
N GLN A 156 18.47 -4.98 6.76
CA GLN A 156 19.03 -4.14 7.81
C GLN A 156 18.58 -2.68 7.61
N LEU A 157 17.26 -2.50 7.44
CA LEU A 157 16.68 -1.21 7.16
C LEU A 157 16.72 -0.34 8.40
N ILE A 158 16.35 -0.93 9.52
CA ILE A 158 16.44 -0.30 10.83
C ILE A 158 16.62 -1.44 11.83
N GLU A 159 17.86 -1.67 12.25
CA GLU A 159 18.20 -2.74 13.22
C GLU A 159 17.33 -2.70 14.49
N ASN A 160 16.98 -1.50 14.96
CA ASN A 160 16.18 -1.33 16.17
C ASN A 160 14.74 -1.83 16.04
N ILE A 161 14.12 -1.74 14.86
CA ILE A 161 12.77 -2.26 14.62
C ILE A 161 12.77 -3.78 14.71
N TYR A 162 13.80 -4.43 14.18
CA TYR A 162 13.94 -5.88 14.27
C TYR A 162 14.24 -6.35 15.69
N LYS A 163 15.09 -5.64 16.45
CA LYS A 163 15.40 -5.96 17.85
C LYS A 163 14.17 -5.94 18.75
N ASN A 164 13.13 -5.18 18.40
CA ASN A 164 11.90 -5.09 19.19
C ASN A 164 10.80 -6.07 18.73
N ASN A 165 11.11 -7.08 17.91
CA ASN A 165 10.14 -8.05 17.38
C ASN A 165 8.94 -7.41 16.66
N LEU A 166 9.07 -6.18 16.19
CA LEU A 166 8.09 -5.58 15.30
C LEU A 166 8.27 -6.21 13.93
N HIS A 167 7.21 -6.80 13.44
CA HIS A 167 7.13 -7.14 12.03
C HIS A 167 6.87 -5.82 11.28
N PRO A 168 7.89 -5.16 10.71
CA PRO A 168 7.75 -3.82 10.12
C PRO A 168 6.79 -3.78 8.94
N PHE A 169 6.36 -4.94 8.48
CA PHE A 169 5.53 -5.11 7.29
C PHE A 169 4.14 -5.67 7.60
N GLN A 170 3.56 -5.38 8.76
CA GLN A 170 2.22 -5.89 9.10
C GLN A 170 1.08 -5.26 8.30
N GLY A 171 1.31 -4.16 7.61
CA GLY A 171 0.33 -3.48 6.77
C GLY A 171 0.96 -2.85 5.54
N SER A 172 0.13 -2.45 4.60
CA SER A 172 0.58 -1.82 3.35
C SER A 172 1.31 -0.51 3.61
N MET A 173 0.85 0.29 4.60
CA MET A 173 1.49 1.55 4.97
C MET A 173 2.89 1.34 5.58
N SER A 174 3.02 0.48 6.58
CA SER A 174 4.32 0.23 7.22
C SER A 174 5.32 -0.37 6.23
N PHE A 175 4.88 -1.23 5.32
CA PHE A 175 5.68 -1.76 4.24
C PHE A 175 6.20 -0.64 3.33
N ALA A 176 5.34 0.29 2.91
CA ALA A 176 5.70 1.42 2.08
C ALA A 176 6.66 2.38 2.79
N ILE A 177 6.38 2.75 4.05
CA ILE A 177 7.23 3.65 4.84
C ILE A 177 8.64 3.06 5.00
N MET A 178 8.76 1.75 5.26
CA MET A 178 10.07 1.11 5.38
C MET A 178 10.87 1.16 4.07
N ILE A 179 10.22 1.01 2.91
CA ILE A 179 10.86 1.18 1.61
C ILE A 179 11.33 2.63 1.45
N LEU A 180 10.49 3.60 1.77
CA LEU A 180 10.80 5.03 1.65
C LEU A 180 11.99 5.42 2.54
N ILE A 181 12.05 4.93 3.78
CA ILE A 181 13.20 5.12 4.67
C ILE A 181 14.48 4.52 4.06
N TYR A 182 14.41 3.31 3.49
CA TYR A 182 15.54 2.69 2.82
C TYR A 182 16.03 3.48 1.61
N MET A 183 15.09 4.11 0.89
CA MET A 183 15.39 4.99 -0.23
C MET A 183 16.00 6.33 0.20
N GLY A 184 15.99 6.65 1.51
CA GLY A 184 16.64 7.84 2.06
C GLY A 184 15.72 9.04 2.26
N PHE A 185 14.42 8.90 2.03
CA PHE A 185 13.47 9.99 2.31
C PHE A 185 13.49 10.37 3.78
N LYS A 186 13.53 11.67 4.07
CA LYS A 186 13.57 12.23 5.42
C LYS A 186 12.23 12.81 5.86
N LYS A 187 11.35 13.08 4.92
CA LYS A 187 9.99 13.54 5.23
C LYS A 187 8.97 12.83 4.33
N ILE A 188 7.93 12.28 4.94
CA ILE A 188 6.85 11.55 4.26
C ILE A 188 5.53 12.21 4.60
N HIS A 189 4.83 12.70 3.57
CA HIS A 189 3.49 13.27 3.70
C HIS A 189 2.46 12.18 3.39
N LEU A 190 1.66 11.79 4.38
CA LEU A 190 0.60 10.79 4.26
C LEU A 190 -0.66 11.43 3.68
N VAL A 191 -1.18 10.90 2.58
CA VAL A 191 -2.39 11.37 1.91
C VAL A 191 -3.40 10.21 1.83
N GLY A 192 -4.60 10.37 2.38
CA GLY A 192 -5.61 9.32 2.39
C GLY A 192 -5.33 8.19 3.39
N PHE A 193 -4.84 8.54 4.58
CA PHE A 193 -4.62 7.62 5.69
C PHE A 193 -5.55 7.91 6.87
N ASP A 194 -6.82 8.09 6.59
CA ASP A 194 -7.89 8.50 7.52
C ASP A 194 -8.07 7.57 8.72
N TYR A 195 -7.61 6.33 8.59
CA TYR A 195 -7.59 5.35 9.67
C TYR A 195 -6.71 5.77 10.86
N TYR A 196 -5.76 6.69 10.64
CA TYR A 196 -4.83 7.20 11.65
C TYR A 196 -5.18 8.57 12.19
N PHE A 197 -6.35 9.10 11.86
CA PHE A 197 -6.84 10.36 12.42
C PHE A 197 -7.29 10.19 13.88
N ASP A 198 -7.37 11.28 14.63
CA ASP A 198 -7.85 11.30 16.03
C ASP A 198 -9.21 10.62 16.16
N GLN A 199 -10.08 10.85 15.19
CA GLN A 199 -11.28 10.09 14.98
C GLN A 199 -11.11 9.23 13.71
N PRO A 200 -10.70 7.96 13.85
CA PRO A 200 -10.42 7.11 12.72
C PRO A 200 -11.64 6.91 11.82
N ILE A 201 -11.41 6.96 10.51
CA ILE A 201 -12.44 6.74 9.51
C ILE A 201 -12.08 5.49 8.70
N SER A 202 -12.94 4.50 8.71
CA SER A 202 -12.89 3.32 7.86
C SER A 202 -13.61 3.56 6.56
N GLY A 203 -13.07 3.04 5.47
CA GLY A 203 -13.59 3.15 4.11
C GLY A 203 -12.52 3.59 3.15
N HIS A 204 -12.91 3.69 1.88
CA HIS A 204 -11.99 4.00 0.80
C HIS A 204 -12.57 5.10 -0.10
N TRP A 205 -11.71 5.85 -0.78
CA TRP A 205 -12.12 6.93 -1.68
C TRP A 205 -12.97 6.43 -2.87
N PHE A 206 -12.83 5.17 -3.26
CA PHE A 206 -13.62 4.52 -4.33
C PHE A 206 -14.93 3.88 -3.83
N GLU A 207 -15.24 3.97 -2.53
CA GLU A 207 -16.53 3.57 -1.96
C GLU A 207 -17.50 4.75 -1.93
N LYS A 208 -18.81 4.49 -1.85
CA LYS A 208 -19.84 5.53 -1.66
C LYS A 208 -19.72 6.20 -0.29
N GLY A 209 -20.02 7.48 -0.25
CA GLY A 209 -20.07 8.28 0.96
C GLY A 209 -18.69 8.61 1.52
N THR A 210 -18.66 9.03 2.78
CA THR A 210 -17.51 9.65 3.43
C THR A 210 -16.74 8.73 4.39
N GLY A 211 -17.03 7.45 4.35
CA GLY A 211 -16.49 6.47 5.30
C GLY A 211 -17.33 6.36 6.58
N ILE A 212 -16.89 5.53 7.50
CA ILE A 212 -17.53 5.27 8.79
C ILE A 212 -16.54 5.55 9.90
N LYS A 213 -16.94 6.38 10.87
CA LYS A 213 -16.15 6.60 12.09
C LYS A 213 -16.09 5.31 12.90
N ILE A 214 -14.90 4.97 13.36
CA ILE A 214 -14.65 3.76 14.13
C ILE A 214 -13.87 4.06 15.40
N GLU A 215 -13.99 3.18 16.38
CA GLU A 215 -13.07 3.16 17.52
C GLU A 215 -11.88 2.26 17.18
N LEU A 216 -10.68 2.74 17.44
CA LEU A 216 -9.46 2.01 17.17
C LEU A 216 -8.61 1.90 18.44
N ASN A 217 -8.31 0.66 18.83
CA ASN A 217 -7.27 0.37 19.81
C ASN A 217 -6.06 -0.23 19.08
N ASP A 218 -5.14 0.63 18.63
CA ASP A 218 -4.07 0.24 17.74
C ASP A 218 -2.67 0.53 18.32
N LYS A 219 -2.33 -0.21 19.38
CA LYS A 219 -1.02 -0.14 20.02
C LYS A 219 0.14 -0.48 19.09
N LYS A 220 -0.11 -1.21 18.00
CA LYS A 220 0.95 -1.63 17.06
C LYS A 220 1.40 -0.49 16.17
N ASN A 221 0.45 0.29 15.66
CA ASN A 221 0.80 1.47 14.86
C ASN A 221 1.43 2.56 15.73
N GLU A 222 0.93 2.79 16.94
CA GLU A 222 1.56 3.70 17.89
C GLU A 222 3.04 3.34 18.11
N LEU A 223 3.33 2.07 18.38
CA LEU A 223 4.69 1.61 18.57
C LEU A 223 5.52 1.76 17.27
N PHE A 224 4.94 1.46 16.11
CA PHE A 224 5.62 1.62 14.84
C PHE A 224 6.04 3.08 14.60
N PHE A 225 5.12 4.04 14.72
CA PHE A 225 5.43 5.46 14.54
C PHE A 225 6.47 5.96 15.54
N LYS A 226 6.35 5.55 16.79
CA LYS A 226 7.35 5.88 17.83
C LYS A 226 8.76 5.38 17.49
N LEU A 227 8.88 4.17 16.92
CA LEU A 227 10.18 3.60 16.58
C LEU A 227 10.86 4.24 15.38
N ILE A 228 10.09 4.83 14.45
CA ILE A 228 10.65 5.47 13.26
C ILE A 228 10.81 6.97 13.41
N SER A 229 10.31 7.58 14.50
CA SER A 229 10.29 9.04 14.71
C SER A 229 11.65 9.72 14.61
N ASP A 230 12.72 9.05 15.09
CA ASP A 230 14.09 9.57 15.02
C ASP A 230 14.74 9.40 13.64
N THR A 231 14.10 8.65 12.75
CA THR A 231 14.64 8.31 11.43
C THR A 231 14.02 9.14 10.31
N VAL A 232 12.72 9.38 10.38
CA VAL A 232 11.93 10.03 9.35
C VAL A 232 10.83 10.88 9.97
N GLU A 233 10.65 12.10 9.46
CA GLU A 233 9.51 12.95 9.80
C GLU A 233 8.29 12.47 9.00
N ILE A 234 7.17 12.22 9.70
CA ILE A 234 5.91 11.86 9.07
C ILE A 234 4.86 12.90 9.37
N ILE A 235 4.21 13.39 8.32
CA ILE A 235 3.16 14.42 8.38
C ILE A 235 1.92 13.88 7.71
N SER A 236 0.78 13.87 8.39
CA SER A 236 -0.51 13.52 7.81
C SER A 236 -1.16 14.74 7.17
N ILE A 237 -1.58 14.62 5.91
CA ILE A 237 -2.42 15.62 5.26
C ILE A 237 -3.87 15.30 5.60
N THR A 238 -4.53 16.23 6.26
CA THR A 238 -5.87 16.05 6.78
C THR A 238 -6.85 17.06 6.14
N LYS A 239 -8.12 16.74 6.24
CA LYS A 239 -9.19 17.64 5.78
C LYS A 239 -9.49 18.71 6.83
N ASP A 240 -9.78 18.32 8.07
CA ASP A 240 -10.28 19.15 9.15
C ASP A 240 -10.03 18.54 10.54
N CYS A 241 -8.99 17.72 10.66
CA CYS A 241 -8.73 16.98 11.89
C CYS A 241 -7.22 16.80 12.12
N LYS A 242 -6.85 16.20 13.25
CA LYS A 242 -5.47 15.86 13.56
C LYS A 242 -5.20 14.38 13.35
N SER A 243 -3.95 14.03 13.14
CA SER A 243 -3.49 12.66 13.19
C SER A 243 -3.22 12.24 14.63
N ARG A 244 -3.50 10.98 14.93
CA ARG A 244 -3.28 10.40 16.26
C ARG A 244 -1.78 10.15 16.55
N TYR A 245 -0.99 9.89 15.51
CA TYR A 245 0.38 9.37 15.68
C TYR A 245 1.47 10.26 15.07
N THR A 246 1.09 11.26 14.28
CA THR A 246 2.02 12.10 13.51
C THR A 246 1.61 13.56 13.59
N ASN A 247 2.52 14.45 13.22
CA ASN A 247 2.14 15.82 12.94
C ASN A 247 1.09 15.87 11.81
N SER A 248 0.28 16.90 11.78
CA SER A 248 -0.76 17.11 10.77
C SER A 248 -0.64 18.48 10.14
N ILE A 249 -0.92 18.54 8.85
CA ILE A 249 -1.13 19.78 8.10
C ILE A 249 -2.51 19.65 7.46
N GLU A 250 -3.34 20.68 7.60
CA GLU A 250 -4.61 20.73 6.89
C GLU A 250 -4.37 20.95 5.41
N TYR A 251 -5.20 20.34 4.57
CA TYR A 251 -5.08 20.48 3.12
C TYR A 251 -5.19 21.96 2.68
N SER A 252 -6.02 22.75 3.35
CA SER A 252 -6.13 24.20 3.14
C SER A 252 -4.84 25.00 3.35
N GLU A 253 -3.92 24.48 4.18
CA GLU A 253 -2.60 25.08 4.39
C GLU A 253 -1.60 24.76 3.25
N LEU A 254 -1.87 23.71 2.46
CA LEU A 254 -1.03 23.32 1.33
C LEU A 254 -1.37 24.06 0.04
N CYS A 255 -2.59 24.56 -0.07
CA CYS A 255 -3.09 25.20 -1.28
C CYS A 255 -4.28 26.10 -0.95
N ASP A 256 -4.41 27.20 -1.72
CA ASP A 256 -5.52 28.16 -1.58
C ASP A 256 -6.85 27.63 -2.16
N ASN A 257 -6.94 26.35 -2.47
CA ASN A 257 -8.13 25.76 -3.07
C ASN A 257 -9.13 25.34 -1.99
N GLU A 258 -10.39 25.66 -2.22
CA GLU A 258 -11.49 25.18 -1.37
C GLU A 258 -11.61 23.64 -1.45
N LEU A 259 -11.92 23.04 -0.31
CA LEU A 259 -12.26 21.63 -0.20
C LEU A 259 -13.57 21.36 -0.93
N LYS A 260 -13.52 20.57 -2.01
CA LYS A 260 -14.70 20.19 -2.78
C LYS A 260 -14.91 18.67 -2.70
N TYR A 261 -16.03 18.27 -2.10
CA TYR A 261 -16.41 16.85 -2.10
C TYR A 261 -16.75 16.37 -3.50
N ARG A 262 -16.24 15.19 -3.85
CA ARG A 262 -16.54 14.47 -5.10
C ARG A 262 -16.91 13.03 -4.77
N GLU A 263 -17.98 12.53 -5.35
CA GLU A 263 -18.38 11.14 -5.12
C GLU A 263 -17.48 10.16 -5.90
N ASN A 264 -17.47 8.89 -5.50
CA ASN A 264 -16.61 7.87 -6.12
C ASN A 264 -16.80 7.75 -7.64
N SER A 265 -18.03 7.92 -8.15
CA SER A 265 -18.35 7.93 -9.59
C SER A 265 -17.71 9.08 -10.37
N GLU A 266 -17.42 10.20 -9.70
CA GLU A 266 -16.67 11.31 -10.29
C GLU A 266 -15.17 11.01 -10.37
N LEU A 267 -14.65 10.23 -9.43
CA LEU A 267 -13.22 9.97 -9.23
C LEU A 267 -12.71 8.70 -9.93
N CYS A 268 -13.59 7.72 -10.14
CA CYS A 268 -13.27 6.44 -10.74
C CYS A 268 -14.14 6.17 -11.97
N SER A 269 -13.67 5.35 -12.91
CA SER A 269 -14.50 4.91 -14.03
C SER A 269 -15.58 3.94 -13.57
N GLU A 270 -16.72 3.90 -14.26
CA GLU A 270 -17.79 2.96 -13.96
C GLU A 270 -17.32 1.50 -14.12
N GLU A 271 -16.47 1.21 -15.11
CA GLU A 271 -15.88 -0.11 -15.33
C GLU A 271 -15.05 -0.56 -14.12
N ASP A 272 -14.21 0.34 -13.58
CA ASP A 272 -13.39 0.04 -12.42
C ASP A 272 -14.25 -0.12 -11.14
N LEU A 273 -15.28 0.72 -10.96
CA LEU A 273 -16.23 0.59 -9.85
C LEU A 273 -16.98 -0.75 -9.92
N ASN A 274 -17.42 -1.18 -11.09
CA ASN A 274 -18.04 -2.49 -11.30
C ASN A 274 -17.07 -3.63 -10.96
N THR A 275 -15.79 -3.47 -11.29
CA THR A 275 -14.75 -4.44 -10.93
C THR A 275 -14.56 -4.54 -9.41
N PHE A 276 -14.57 -3.42 -8.69
CA PHE A 276 -14.54 -3.41 -7.23
C PHE A 276 -15.76 -4.12 -6.63
N ASN A 277 -16.96 -3.87 -7.16
CA ASN A 277 -18.21 -4.47 -6.69
C ASN A 277 -18.24 -6.01 -6.88
N GLN A 278 -17.60 -6.52 -7.92
CA GLN A 278 -17.54 -7.95 -8.22
C GLN A 278 -16.48 -8.72 -7.43
N SER A 279 -15.61 -8.01 -6.68
CA SER A 279 -14.57 -8.66 -5.90
C SER A 279 -15.13 -9.45 -4.74
N ALA A 280 -14.84 -10.73 -4.69
CA ALA A 280 -15.13 -11.57 -3.53
C ALA A 280 -14.14 -11.34 -2.38
N TRP A 281 -13.02 -10.67 -2.65
CA TRP A 281 -11.96 -10.41 -1.67
C TRP A 281 -12.32 -9.27 -0.72
N HIS A 282 -13.05 -8.28 -1.20
CA HIS A 282 -13.45 -7.11 -0.44
C HIS A 282 -14.93 -6.84 -0.60
N SER A 283 -15.65 -6.67 0.50
CA SER A 283 -17.03 -6.17 0.49
C SER A 283 -16.99 -4.64 0.49
N TYR A 284 -16.74 -4.05 -0.68
CA TYR A 284 -16.76 -2.60 -0.83
C TYR A 284 -18.19 -2.07 -0.95
N ARG A 285 -18.40 -0.84 -0.51
CA ARG A 285 -19.65 -0.09 -0.65
C ARG A 285 -19.59 0.77 -1.91
N ILE A 286 -19.71 0.13 -3.06
CA ILE A 286 -19.60 0.77 -4.38
C ILE A 286 -20.93 1.41 -4.80
#